data_2a707d3017cab5797c68f5d410b07c48
#
_entry.id   2a707d3017cab5797c68f5d410b07c48
#
_cell.length_a   1.000
_cell.length_b   1.000
_cell.length_c   1.000
_cell.angle_alpha   90.00
_cell.angle_beta   90.00
_cell.angle_gamma   90.00
#
_symmetry.space_group_name_H-M   'P 1'
#
loop_
_entity.id
_entity.type
_entity.pdbx_description
1 polymer ?
#
loop_
_entity_poly.entity_id
_entity_poly.type
_entity_poly.pdbx_seq_one_letter_code
_entity_poly.pdbx_strand_id
1 'polypeptide(L)'
;DCLTLTAAAQQKEVRETVKALAMVKERLGVKTVLGVSNVSFGLPERGLINRTFLSAALCGGLDLPILNPLDKAMMDVVNAFKVLWNEDVNCENYVRLYSGEQGSVTKPQEKKEQSMFHIIERGLRDEAGEKTLELLKSNNPLDIINNQIIPALDHVGERYEKGEIFLPQLIQSAETVKAAFGVLKEKIEVNPQSNAGAEKIILATVKGDVHDIGKNIVKVLLESYGFEVIDLGKDVPKERVVEEALKSGVKLIGLSALMTTTVANMEETIAYVKENCPHCRVMAGGAVLNEGYAKSIGADYYGRDAKESVSIAQKLLK
;
A
#
# COMPACT_ATOMS: atom_id res chain seq x y z
N ASP A 1 36.10 -11.48 -2.78
CA ASP A 1 35.45 -12.64 -3.43
C ASP A 1 35.34 -13.79 -2.44
N CYS A 2 34.12 -14.25 -2.19
CA CYS A 2 33.89 -15.43 -1.32
C CYS A 2 33.82 -16.68 -2.20
N LEU A 3 34.53 -17.69 -1.79
CA LEU A 3 34.58 -18.96 -2.54
C LEU A 3 33.26 -19.70 -2.44
N THR A 4 32.68 -20.05 -3.61
CA THR A 4 31.52 -20.90 -3.72
C THR A 4 31.92 -22.31 -4.14
N LEU A 5 31.72 -23.28 -3.27
CA LEU A 5 31.96 -24.69 -3.54
C LEU A 5 30.67 -25.37 -4.04
N THR A 6 30.86 -26.46 -4.78
CA THR A 6 29.68 -27.19 -5.29
C THR A 6 29.01 -28.01 -4.21
N ALA A 7 27.67 -27.91 -4.14
CA ALA A 7 26.87 -28.71 -3.20
C ALA A 7 26.96 -30.23 -3.49
N ALA A 8 27.28 -30.63 -4.72
CA ALA A 8 27.45 -32.04 -5.07
C ALA A 8 28.60 -32.72 -4.30
N ALA A 9 29.67 -31.98 -4.04
CA ALA A 9 30.87 -32.54 -3.35
C ALA A 9 30.98 -32.08 -1.90
N GLN A 10 30.51 -30.86 -1.59
CA GLN A 10 30.74 -30.22 -0.29
C GLN A 10 29.49 -29.50 0.22
N GLN A 11 28.40 -30.23 0.35
CA GLN A 11 27.08 -29.69 0.70
C GLN A 11 27.09 -28.85 2.00
N LYS A 12 27.85 -29.25 3.01
CA LYS A 12 27.93 -28.54 4.28
C LYS A 12 28.56 -27.15 4.16
N GLU A 13 29.47 -26.96 3.19
CA GLU A 13 30.24 -25.73 3.01
C GLU A 13 29.40 -24.62 2.32
N VAL A 14 28.34 -24.98 1.64
CA VAL A 14 27.45 -23.99 0.97
C VAL A 14 26.90 -22.98 1.98
N ARG A 15 26.47 -23.45 3.14
CA ARG A 15 25.98 -22.60 4.23
C ARG A 15 27.06 -21.71 4.80
N GLU A 16 28.31 -22.22 4.88
CA GLU A 16 29.43 -21.45 5.38
C GLU A 16 29.83 -20.31 4.44
N THR A 17 29.62 -20.47 3.11
CA THR A 17 29.80 -19.38 2.15
C THR A 17 28.81 -18.22 2.43
N VAL A 18 27.54 -18.50 2.73
CA VAL A 18 26.56 -17.46 3.07
C VAL A 18 26.91 -16.78 4.40
N LYS A 19 27.38 -17.55 5.40
CA LYS A 19 27.84 -16.97 6.66
C LYS A 19 29.08 -16.08 6.46
N ALA A 20 30.01 -16.51 5.60
CA ALA A 20 31.19 -15.73 5.28
C ALA A 20 30.87 -14.37 4.69
N LEU A 21 29.86 -14.28 3.81
CA LEU A 21 29.36 -12.99 3.28
C LEU A 21 28.93 -12.06 4.42
N ALA A 22 28.08 -12.57 5.33
CA ALA A 22 27.58 -11.78 6.46
C ALA A 22 28.75 -11.32 7.38
N MET A 23 29.68 -12.22 7.66
CA MET A 23 30.87 -11.88 8.50
C MET A 23 31.76 -10.84 7.84
N VAL A 24 31.96 -10.90 6.53
CA VAL A 24 32.76 -9.91 5.78
C VAL A 24 32.07 -8.53 5.84
N LYS A 25 30.76 -8.48 5.67
CA LYS A 25 30.00 -7.23 5.80
C LYS A 25 30.09 -6.64 7.20
N GLU A 26 29.86 -7.48 8.22
CA GLU A 26 29.85 -7.05 9.61
C GLU A 26 31.23 -6.59 10.11
N ARG A 27 32.28 -7.36 9.79
CA ARG A 27 33.64 -7.12 10.35
C ARG A 27 34.48 -6.14 9.56
N LEU A 28 34.31 -6.12 8.23
CA LEU A 28 35.19 -5.36 7.34
C LEU A 28 34.47 -4.21 6.64
N GLY A 29 33.12 -4.20 6.57
CA GLY A 29 32.34 -3.14 5.93
C GLY A 29 32.59 -3.00 4.42
N VAL A 30 33.19 -4.00 3.77
CA VAL A 30 33.54 -3.95 2.34
C VAL A 30 32.44 -4.57 1.47
N LYS A 31 32.50 -4.31 0.17
CA LYS A 31 31.65 -4.97 -0.82
C LYS A 31 32.06 -6.42 -1.02
N THR A 32 31.04 -7.27 -1.26
CA THR A 32 31.22 -8.71 -1.44
C THR A 32 30.89 -9.13 -2.87
N VAL A 33 31.60 -10.10 -3.40
CA VAL A 33 31.38 -10.67 -4.72
C VAL A 33 31.53 -12.19 -4.64
N LEU A 34 30.74 -12.94 -5.43
CA LEU A 34 30.95 -14.37 -5.64
C LEU A 34 30.32 -14.89 -6.92
N GLY A 35 30.83 -16.03 -7.42
CA GLY A 35 30.27 -16.78 -8.53
C GLY A 35 29.09 -17.64 -8.07
N VAL A 36 27.86 -17.30 -8.49
CA VAL A 36 26.65 -17.99 -8.02
C VAL A 36 26.55 -19.42 -8.58
N SER A 37 26.83 -19.63 -9.85
CA SER A 37 26.56 -20.90 -10.54
C SER A 37 27.50 -22.07 -10.14
N ASN A 38 28.57 -21.79 -9.42
CA ASN A 38 29.46 -22.83 -8.92
C ASN A 38 28.78 -23.79 -7.95
N VAL A 39 27.82 -23.30 -7.17
CA VAL A 39 27.08 -24.09 -6.16
C VAL A 39 26.39 -25.32 -6.74
N SER A 40 25.92 -25.25 -7.97
CA SER A 40 25.12 -26.30 -8.61
C SER A 40 25.91 -27.21 -9.56
N PHE A 41 27.23 -27.03 -9.63
CA PHE A 41 28.03 -27.84 -10.56
C PHE A 41 27.89 -29.34 -10.25
N GLY A 42 27.62 -30.14 -11.30
CA GLY A 42 27.42 -31.58 -11.18
C GLY A 42 26.01 -32.03 -10.72
N LEU A 43 25.07 -31.09 -10.48
CA LEU A 43 23.69 -31.40 -10.10
C LEU A 43 22.71 -31.19 -11.27
N PRO A 44 21.58 -31.93 -11.34
CA PRO A 44 20.51 -31.65 -12.26
C PRO A 44 19.76 -30.35 -11.86
N GLU A 45 18.94 -29.82 -12.78
CA GLU A 45 18.12 -28.61 -12.52
C GLU A 45 18.90 -27.46 -11.89
N ARG A 46 20.09 -27.21 -12.42
CA ARG A 46 21.03 -26.21 -11.90
C ARG A 46 20.41 -24.83 -11.70
N GLY A 47 19.51 -24.43 -12.57
CA GLY A 47 18.80 -23.15 -12.48
C GLY A 47 18.02 -22.98 -11.19
N LEU A 48 17.36 -24.03 -10.70
CA LEU A 48 16.63 -24.00 -9.43
C LEU A 48 17.58 -23.76 -8.24
N ILE A 49 18.68 -24.50 -8.20
CA ILE A 49 19.68 -24.37 -7.12
C ILE A 49 20.34 -22.99 -7.16
N ASN A 50 20.72 -22.50 -8.36
CA ASN A 50 21.35 -21.19 -8.52
C ASN A 50 20.45 -20.07 -8.03
N ARG A 51 19.17 -20.07 -8.37
CA ARG A 51 18.20 -19.05 -7.91
C ARG A 51 18.02 -19.07 -6.39
N THR A 52 17.88 -20.28 -5.82
CA THR A 52 17.74 -20.43 -4.36
C THR A 52 18.99 -19.95 -3.62
N PHE A 53 20.18 -20.34 -4.14
CA PHE A 53 21.44 -19.90 -3.55
C PHE A 53 21.66 -18.40 -3.71
N LEU A 54 21.32 -17.82 -4.86
CA LEU A 54 21.40 -16.37 -5.08
C LEU A 54 20.56 -15.62 -4.03
N SER A 55 19.31 -16.05 -3.79
CA SER A 55 18.46 -15.44 -2.75
C SER A 55 19.12 -15.50 -1.38
N ALA A 56 19.66 -16.66 -0.98
CA ALA A 56 20.34 -16.82 0.29
C ALA A 56 21.61 -15.96 0.41
N ALA A 57 22.39 -15.86 -0.67
CA ALA A 57 23.61 -15.06 -0.71
C ALA A 57 23.31 -13.55 -0.65
N LEU A 58 22.28 -13.07 -1.34
CA LEU A 58 21.82 -11.69 -1.25
C LEU A 58 21.38 -11.35 0.18
N CYS A 59 20.58 -12.22 0.81
CA CYS A 59 20.23 -12.08 2.24
C CYS A 59 21.47 -12.08 3.15
N GLY A 60 22.51 -12.83 2.80
CA GLY A 60 23.79 -12.86 3.50
C GLY A 60 24.68 -11.64 3.25
N GLY A 61 24.25 -10.68 2.43
CA GLY A 61 24.99 -9.44 2.18
C GLY A 61 25.87 -9.47 0.92
N LEU A 62 25.51 -10.29 -0.10
CA LEU A 62 26.16 -10.26 -1.40
C LEU A 62 25.81 -8.97 -2.15
N ASP A 63 26.82 -8.17 -2.52
CA ASP A 63 26.62 -6.94 -3.30
C ASP A 63 26.70 -7.19 -4.81
N LEU A 64 27.61 -8.04 -5.27
CA LEU A 64 27.96 -8.21 -6.67
C LEU A 64 27.95 -9.70 -7.07
N PRO A 65 26.78 -10.27 -7.40
CA PRO A 65 26.70 -11.63 -7.91
C PRO A 65 27.31 -11.74 -9.31
N ILE A 66 28.24 -12.68 -9.52
CA ILE A 66 28.69 -13.06 -10.85
C ILE A 66 27.70 -14.09 -11.39
N LEU A 67 26.87 -13.66 -12.34
CA LEU A 67 25.82 -14.46 -12.96
C LEU A 67 25.64 -14.06 -14.43
N ASN A 68 24.88 -14.84 -15.19
CA ASN A 68 24.51 -14.48 -16.54
C ASN A 68 23.33 -13.49 -16.52
N PRO A 69 23.51 -12.22 -16.91
CA PRO A 69 22.43 -11.23 -16.91
C PRO A 69 21.35 -11.48 -17.98
N LEU A 70 21.61 -12.38 -18.93
CA LEU A 70 20.62 -12.82 -19.93
C LEU A 70 19.71 -13.95 -19.41
N ASP A 71 20.05 -14.56 -18.27
CA ASP A 71 19.16 -15.51 -17.60
C ASP A 71 18.05 -14.75 -16.88
N LYS A 72 16.88 -14.67 -17.55
CA LYS A 72 15.72 -13.96 -17.03
C LYS A 72 15.36 -14.43 -15.62
N ALA A 73 15.37 -15.73 -15.37
CA ALA A 73 14.97 -16.28 -14.08
C ALA A 73 15.94 -15.90 -12.92
N MET A 74 17.23 -15.72 -13.22
CA MET A 74 18.20 -15.18 -12.25
C MET A 74 17.97 -13.69 -11.99
N MET A 75 17.69 -12.91 -13.05
CA MET A 75 17.39 -11.48 -12.92
C MET A 75 16.07 -11.23 -12.21
N ASP A 76 15.08 -12.10 -12.38
CA ASP A 76 13.80 -12.04 -11.65
C ASP A 76 14.04 -12.15 -10.13
N VAL A 77 14.98 -13.00 -9.69
CA VAL A 77 15.36 -13.08 -8.27
C VAL A 77 15.97 -11.77 -7.77
N VAL A 78 16.88 -11.17 -8.54
CA VAL A 78 17.50 -9.88 -8.18
C VAL A 78 16.46 -8.78 -8.07
N ASN A 79 15.55 -8.70 -9.04
CA ASN A 79 14.51 -7.67 -9.03
C ASN A 79 13.52 -7.85 -7.86
N ALA A 80 13.11 -9.09 -7.59
CA ALA A 80 12.25 -9.38 -6.44
C ALA A 80 12.96 -9.09 -5.10
N PHE A 81 14.25 -9.42 -4.99
CA PHE A 81 15.05 -9.09 -3.81
C PHE A 81 15.10 -7.58 -3.54
N LYS A 82 15.32 -6.76 -4.56
CA LYS A 82 15.35 -5.30 -4.43
C LYS A 82 14.06 -4.73 -3.86
N VAL A 83 12.90 -5.30 -4.26
CA VAL A 83 11.60 -4.92 -3.69
C VAL A 83 11.55 -5.26 -2.20
N LEU A 84 11.93 -6.50 -1.83
CA LEU A 84 11.85 -6.98 -0.44
C LEU A 84 12.80 -6.26 0.50
N TRP A 85 13.94 -5.77 0.00
CA TRP A 85 14.97 -5.03 0.77
C TRP A 85 14.83 -3.52 0.68
N ASN A 86 13.71 -3.03 0.09
CA ASN A 86 13.46 -1.60 -0.07
C ASN A 86 14.54 -0.85 -0.88
N GLU A 87 15.18 -1.55 -1.82
CA GLU A 87 16.12 -0.97 -2.78
C GLU A 87 15.40 -0.47 -4.05
N ASP A 88 14.24 -1.03 -4.35
CA ASP A 88 13.31 -0.56 -5.39
C ASP A 88 12.16 0.19 -4.73
N VAL A 89 12.38 1.49 -4.51
CA VAL A 89 11.42 2.36 -3.82
C VAL A 89 10.10 2.38 -4.57
N ASN A 90 8.99 2.20 -3.84
CA ASN A 90 7.62 2.12 -4.41
C ASN A 90 7.42 1.01 -5.46
N CYS A 91 8.33 0.04 -5.56
CA CYS A 91 8.30 -1.06 -6.53
C CYS A 91 8.31 -0.59 -8.00
N GLU A 92 8.82 0.60 -8.30
CA GLU A 92 8.71 1.21 -9.63
C GLU A 92 9.35 0.38 -10.74
N ASN A 93 10.59 -0.10 -10.53
CA ASN A 93 11.28 -0.91 -11.52
C ASN A 93 10.64 -2.29 -11.68
N TYR A 94 10.23 -2.90 -10.56
CA TYR A 94 9.56 -4.21 -10.57
C TYR A 94 8.24 -4.14 -11.34
N VAL A 95 7.39 -3.17 -11.05
CA VAL A 95 6.14 -2.96 -11.77
C VAL A 95 6.39 -2.74 -13.25
N ARG A 96 7.32 -1.85 -13.62
CA ARG A 96 7.68 -1.60 -15.03
C ARG A 96 8.13 -2.85 -15.79
N LEU A 97 8.86 -3.75 -15.13
CA LEU A 97 9.40 -4.97 -15.77
C LEU A 97 8.35 -6.08 -15.92
N TYR A 98 7.35 -6.13 -15.03
CA TYR A 98 6.45 -7.29 -14.92
C TYR A 98 4.98 -6.97 -15.21
N SER A 99 4.58 -5.71 -15.35
CA SER A 99 3.19 -5.32 -15.64
C SER A 99 2.70 -5.65 -17.06
N GLY A 100 3.60 -6.09 -17.95
CA GLY A 100 3.23 -6.35 -19.36
C GLY A 100 3.06 -5.09 -20.20
N GLU A 101 3.07 -3.91 -19.63
CA GLU A 101 3.15 -2.66 -20.37
C GLU A 101 4.56 -2.51 -20.93
N GLN A 102 4.67 -2.45 -22.26
CA GLN A 102 5.88 -1.91 -22.89
C GLN A 102 5.96 -0.44 -22.47
N GLY A 103 6.64 -0.23 -21.35
CA GLY A 103 6.74 1.06 -20.72
C GLY A 103 7.21 2.11 -21.72
N SER A 104 6.40 3.10 -21.93
CA SER A 104 6.90 4.37 -22.42
C SER A 104 7.91 4.86 -21.37
N VAL A 105 9.19 4.72 -21.70
CA VAL A 105 10.28 5.39 -21.00
C VAL A 105 10.00 6.87 -21.13
N THR A 106 9.31 7.43 -20.18
CA THR A 106 9.29 8.88 -20.02
C THR A 106 10.68 9.28 -19.51
N LYS A 107 11.51 9.74 -20.47
CA LYS A 107 12.71 10.50 -20.16
C LYS A 107 12.34 11.58 -19.13
N PRO A 108 13.29 11.98 -18.26
CA PRO A 108 13.07 13.16 -17.41
C PRO A 108 12.71 14.32 -18.35
N GLN A 109 11.44 14.69 -18.39
CA GLN A 109 11.02 15.89 -19.11
C GLN A 109 11.42 17.09 -18.29
N GLU A 110 12.03 18.06 -18.95
CA GLU A 110 12.26 19.41 -18.48
C GLU A 110 11.03 19.93 -17.73
N LYS A 111 11.25 20.73 -16.68
CA LYS A 111 10.24 21.42 -15.87
C LYS A 111 9.26 22.21 -16.75
N LYS A 112 8.32 21.55 -17.41
CA LYS A 112 7.08 22.16 -17.89
C LYS A 112 6.17 22.27 -16.67
N GLU A 113 5.45 23.37 -16.57
CA GLU A 113 4.41 23.62 -15.57
C GLU A 113 3.51 22.39 -15.42
N GLN A 114 3.77 21.60 -14.37
CA GLN A 114 3.04 20.36 -14.17
C GLN A 114 1.67 20.69 -13.59
N SER A 115 0.61 20.17 -14.16
CA SER A 115 -0.73 20.31 -13.60
C SER A 115 -0.85 19.50 -12.30
N MET A 116 -1.73 19.92 -11.40
CA MET A 116 -2.04 19.15 -10.18
C MET A 116 -2.44 17.70 -10.51
N PHE A 117 -3.19 17.52 -11.60
CA PHE A 117 -3.59 16.21 -12.10
C PHE A 117 -2.37 15.32 -12.37
N HIS A 118 -1.37 15.80 -13.08
CA HIS A 118 -0.17 15.04 -13.41
C HIS A 118 0.69 14.72 -12.17
N ILE A 119 0.77 15.68 -11.23
CA ILE A 119 1.47 15.48 -9.95
C ILE A 119 0.84 14.35 -9.15
N ILE A 120 -0.49 14.29 -9.07
CA ILE A 120 -1.23 13.24 -8.36
C ILE A 120 -1.10 11.90 -9.09
N GLU A 121 -1.30 11.89 -10.42
CA GLU A 121 -1.20 10.67 -11.23
C GLU A 121 0.17 9.99 -11.08
N ARG A 122 1.24 10.78 -11.00
CA ARG A 122 2.61 10.28 -10.85
C ARG A 122 3.07 10.12 -9.41
N GLY A 123 2.25 10.50 -8.44
CA GLY A 123 2.60 10.38 -7.02
C GLY A 123 3.75 11.29 -6.57
N LEU A 124 3.87 12.48 -7.15
CA LEU A 124 4.96 13.44 -6.88
C LEU A 124 4.65 14.23 -5.62
N ARG A 125 4.78 13.58 -4.47
CA ARG A 125 4.38 14.10 -3.17
C ARG A 125 5.01 15.45 -2.83
N ASP A 126 6.30 15.61 -3.08
CA ASP A 126 7.05 16.81 -2.71
C ASP A 126 6.62 18.03 -3.54
N GLU A 127 6.20 17.83 -4.79
CA GLU A 127 5.72 18.88 -5.69
C GLU A 127 4.27 19.28 -5.39
N ALA A 128 3.47 18.40 -4.77
CA ALA A 128 2.06 18.63 -4.51
C ALA A 128 1.81 19.82 -3.58
N GLY A 129 2.62 19.99 -2.55
CA GLY A 129 2.53 21.11 -1.62
C GLY A 129 2.80 22.45 -2.30
N GLU A 130 3.87 22.53 -3.08
CA GLU A 130 4.26 23.76 -3.82
C GLU A 130 3.18 24.13 -4.84
N LYS A 131 2.69 23.16 -5.61
CA LYS A 131 1.63 23.39 -6.60
C LYS A 131 0.32 23.83 -5.96
N THR A 132 -0.03 23.28 -4.80
CA THR A 132 -1.21 23.68 -4.03
C THR A 132 -1.08 25.14 -3.59
N LEU A 133 0.08 25.57 -3.08
CA LEU A 133 0.33 26.96 -2.70
C LEU A 133 0.24 27.91 -3.91
N GLU A 134 0.72 27.47 -5.08
CA GLU A 134 0.60 28.24 -6.32
C GLU A 134 -0.87 28.43 -6.72
N LEU A 135 -1.65 27.35 -6.73
CA LEU A 135 -3.07 27.36 -7.09
C LEU A 135 -3.92 28.21 -6.14
N LEU A 136 -3.59 28.23 -4.85
CA LEU A 136 -4.26 29.04 -3.84
C LEU A 136 -4.13 30.56 -4.05
N LYS A 137 -3.21 31.01 -4.88
CA LYS A 137 -3.08 32.44 -5.23
C LYS A 137 -4.25 32.94 -6.10
N SER A 138 -4.87 32.05 -6.86
CA SER A 138 -5.92 32.41 -7.85
C SER A 138 -7.21 31.61 -7.72
N ASN A 139 -7.26 30.56 -6.88
CA ASN A 139 -8.41 29.68 -6.74
C ASN A 139 -8.84 29.54 -5.26
N ASN A 140 -10.11 29.29 -5.05
CA ASN A 140 -10.65 28.90 -3.74
C ASN A 140 -10.19 27.47 -3.40
N PRO A 141 -9.86 27.16 -2.13
CA PRO A 141 -9.51 25.80 -1.70
C PRO A 141 -10.50 24.73 -2.14
N LEU A 142 -11.80 24.97 -2.05
CA LEU A 142 -12.85 24.02 -2.48
C LEU A 142 -12.85 23.79 -4.00
N ASP A 143 -12.52 24.80 -4.80
CA ASP A 143 -12.41 24.65 -6.24
C ASP A 143 -11.20 23.80 -6.64
N ILE A 144 -10.08 23.92 -5.92
CA ILE A 144 -8.90 23.09 -6.14
C ILE A 144 -9.24 21.62 -5.81
N ILE A 145 -9.95 21.37 -4.69
CA ILE A 145 -10.37 20.03 -4.30
C ILE A 145 -11.28 19.41 -5.36
N ASN A 146 -12.37 20.10 -5.70
CA ASN A 146 -13.43 19.53 -6.54
C ASN A 146 -13.04 19.43 -8.02
N ASN A 147 -12.26 20.38 -8.53
CA ASN A 147 -11.98 20.48 -9.97
C ASN A 147 -10.63 19.93 -10.38
N GLN A 148 -9.70 19.68 -9.42
CA GLN A 148 -8.35 19.22 -9.74
C GLN A 148 -7.94 17.96 -8.96
N ILE A 149 -8.14 17.92 -7.64
CA ILE A 149 -7.67 16.81 -6.81
C ILE A 149 -8.59 15.59 -6.96
N ILE A 150 -9.90 15.75 -6.76
CA ILE A 150 -10.86 14.63 -6.85
C ILE A 150 -10.84 13.99 -8.24
N PRO A 151 -10.95 14.73 -9.36
CA PRO A 151 -10.88 14.12 -10.69
C PRO A 151 -9.58 13.38 -10.98
N ALA A 152 -8.44 13.87 -10.48
CA ALA A 152 -7.16 13.19 -10.63
C ALA A 152 -7.14 11.86 -9.86
N LEU A 153 -7.64 11.87 -8.63
CA LEU A 153 -7.68 10.67 -7.79
C LEU A 153 -8.69 9.64 -8.32
N ASP A 154 -9.83 10.08 -8.84
CA ASP A 154 -10.80 9.22 -9.52
C ASP A 154 -10.19 8.53 -10.75
N HIS A 155 -9.45 9.28 -11.57
CA HIS A 155 -8.73 8.73 -12.71
C HIS A 155 -7.68 7.67 -12.30
N VAL A 156 -6.90 7.95 -11.25
CA VAL A 156 -5.95 6.98 -10.69
C VAL A 156 -6.69 5.72 -10.19
N GLY A 157 -7.81 5.90 -9.52
CA GLY A 157 -8.66 4.79 -9.05
C GLY A 157 -9.22 3.94 -10.21
N GLU A 158 -9.68 4.56 -11.30
CA GLU A 158 -10.13 3.84 -12.50
C GLU A 158 -9.02 3.03 -13.16
N ARG A 159 -7.82 3.60 -13.26
CA ARG A 159 -6.65 2.89 -13.80
C ARG A 159 -6.27 1.69 -12.92
N TYR A 160 -6.39 1.82 -11.61
CA TYR A 160 -6.18 0.71 -10.68
C TYR A 160 -7.22 -0.41 -10.89
N GLU A 161 -8.51 -0.08 -11.04
CA GLU A 161 -9.56 -1.08 -11.33
C GLU A 161 -9.36 -1.80 -12.65
N LYS A 162 -8.87 -1.09 -13.68
CA LYS A 162 -8.53 -1.67 -14.99
C LYS A 162 -7.24 -2.51 -14.96
N GLY A 163 -6.51 -2.52 -13.85
CA GLY A 163 -5.21 -3.21 -13.73
C GLY A 163 -4.06 -2.52 -14.47
N GLU A 164 -4.24 -1.24 -14.86
CA GLU A 164 -3.22 -0.45 -15.55
C GLU A 164 -2.14 0.07 -14.58
N ILE A 165 -2.48 0.24 -13.32
CA ILE A 165 -1.55 0.56 -12.24
C ILE A 165 -1.75 -0.40 -11.08
N PHE A 166 -0.74 -0.47 -10.20
CA PHE A 166 -0.71 -1.40 -9.07
C PHE A 166 -0.85 -0.66 -7.74
N LEU A 167 -1.09 -1.42 -6.66
CA LEU A 167 -1.31 -0.86 -5.34
C LEU A 167 -0.24 0.16 -4.87
N PRO A 168 1.07 -0.03 -5.10
CA PRO A 168 2.07 0.97 -4.72
C PRO A 168 1.84 2.34 -5.34
N GLN A 169 1.48 2.39 -6.63
CA GLN A 169 1.20 3.67 -7.33
C GLN A 169 -0.07 4.32 -6.80
N LEU A 170 -1.12 3.53 -6.52
CA LEU A 170 -2.35 4.05 -5.90
C LEU A 170 -2.08 4.68 -4.53
N ILE A 171 -1.30 4.00 -3.68
CA ILE A 171 -0.91 4.52 -2.35
C ILE A 171 -0.08 5.81 -2.52
N GLN A 172 0.85 5.84 -3.45
CA GLN A 172 1.70 6.99 -3.71
C GLN A 172 0.88 8.21 -4.15
N SER A 173 -0.09 8.03 -5.05
CA SER A 173 -1.02 9.08 -5.46
C SER A 173 -1.87 9.57 -4.28
N ALA A 174 -2.37 8.67 -3.44
CA ALA A 174 -3.14 9.03 -2.24
C ALA A 174 -2.31 9.83 -1.22
N GLU A 175 -1.05 9.45 -0.98
CA GLU A 175 -0.13 10.21 -0.12
C GLU A 175 0.21 11.60 -0.72
N THR A 176 0.28 11.70 -2.04
CA THR A 176 0.46 12.98 -2.77
C THR A 176 -0.73 13.91 -2.54
N VAL A 177 -1.93 13.38 -2.66
CA VAL A 177 -3.17 14.11 -2.36
C VAL A 177 -3.22 14.54 -0.90
N LYS A 178 -2.82 13.66 0.02
CA LYS A 178 -2.76 13.98 1.45
C LYS A 178 -1.82 15.14 1.75
N ALA A 179 -0.67 15.24 1.06
CA ALA A 179 0.24 16.37 1.17
C ALA A 179 -0.42 17.69 0.68
N ALA A 180 -1.14 17.64 -0.45
CA ALA A 180 -1.91 18.78 -0.96
C ALA A 180 -3.00 19.22 0.04
N PHE A 181 -3.75 18.28 0.63
CA PHE A 181 -4.76 18.56 1.65
C PHE A 181 -4.19 19.18 2.92
N GLY A 182 -2.97 18.77 3.34
CA GLY A 182 -2.28 19.40 4.46
C GLY A 182 -2.14 20.91 4.29
N VAL A 183 -1.70 21.34 3.10
CA VAL A 183 -1.56 22.77 2.74
C VAL A 183 -2.92 23.48 2.66
N LEU A 184 -3.93 22.82 2.09
CA LEU A 184 -5.29 23.38 2.00
C LEU A 184 -5.92 23.58 3.37
N LYS A 185 -5.76 22.62 4.27
CA LYS A 185 -6.30 22.67 5.65
C LYS A 185 -5.76 23.85 6.42
N GLU A 186 -4.45 24.10 6.38
CA GLU A 186 -3.84 25.24 7.03
C GLU A 186 -4.44 26.59 6.57
N LYS A 187 -4.84 26.69 5.30
CA LYS A 187 -5.46 27.90 4.74
C LYS A 187 -6.95 28.00 5.03
N ILE A 188 -7.65 26.88 5.17
CA ILE A 188 -9.08 26.83 5.51
C ILE A 188 -9.27 27.16 6.99
N GLU A 189 -8.41 26.70 7.89
CA GLU A 189 -8.47 26.98 9.33
C GLU A 189 -8.27 28.47 9.66
N VAL A 190 -7.61 29.22 8.78
CA VAL A 190 -7.47 30.69 8.90
C VAL A 190 -8.77 31.43 8.57
N ASN A 191 -9.77 30.75 7.97
CA ASN A 191 -11.06 31.35 7.62
C ASN A 191 -12.23 30.56 8.25
N PRO A 192 -12.67 30.89 9.49
CA PRO A 192 -13.62 30.08 10.27
C PRO A 192 -15.02 29.90 9.62
N GLN A 193 -15.32 30.62 8.55
CA GLN A 193 -16.61 30.52 7.86
C GLN A 193 -16.70 29.36 6.83
N SER A 194 -15.61 28.61 6.60
CA SER A 194 -15.57 27.49 5.63
C SER A 194 -15.39 26.11 6.28
N ASN A 195 -15.45 25.99 7.62
CA ASN A 195 -15.52 24.72 8.33
C ASN A 195 -16.92 24.08 8.27
N ALA A 196 -17.41 23.79 7.07
CA ALA A 196 -18.38 22.72 6.90
C ALA A 196 -17.60 21.43 7.14
N GLY A 197 -17.72 20.86 8.35
CA GLY A 197 -16.83 19.83 8.90
C GLY A 197 -16.66 18.65 7.97
N ALA A 198 -15.42 18.15 7.86
CA ALA A 198 -15.15 16.89 7.21
C ALA A 198 -16.00 15.80 7.87
N GLU A 199 -16.78 15.07 7.07
CA GLU A 199 -17.58 13.96 7.59
C GLU A 199 -16.65 12.89 8.19
N LYS A 200 -17.00 12.40 9.39
CA LYS A 200 -16.19 11.46 10.14
C LYS A 200 -16.59 10.02 9.85
N ILE A 201 -15.60 9.15 9.77
CA ILE A 201 -15.77 7.70 9.53
C ILE A 201 -14.94 6.95 10.57
N ILE A 202 -15.54 5.96 11.24
CA ILE A 202 -14.78 5.03 12.08
C ILE A 202 -14.29 3.86 11.22
N LEU A 203 -13.02 3.46 11.42
CA LEU A 203 -12.49 2.20 10.91
C LEU A 203 -11.97 1.34 12.07
N ALA A 204 -12.29 0.05 12.04
CA ALA A 204 -11.82 -0.92 13.04
C ALA A 204 -11.59 -2.30 12.42
N THR A 205 -10.53 -2.98 12.83
CA THR A 205 -10.40 -4.43 12.65
C THR A 205 -11.03 -5.10 13.86
N VAL A 206 -11.97 -6.01 13.61
CA VAL A 206 -12.81 -6.62 14.65
C VAL A 206 -12.00 -7.42 15.67
N LYS A 207 -12.59 -7.66 16.86
CA LYS A 207 -11.99 -8.43 17.94
C LYS A 207 -11.47 -9.78 17.46
N GLY A 208 -10.28 -10.16 17.91
CA GLY A 208 -9.58 -11.39 17.55
C GLY A 208 -8.85 -11.34 16.21
N ASP A 209 -8.99 -10.28 15.42
CA ASP A 209 -8.27 -10.11 14.16
C ASP A 209 -7.16 -9.05 14.29
N VAL A 210 -5.96 -9.43 13.88
CA VAL A 210 -4.76 -8.56 13.93
C VAL A 210 -4.34 -8.04 12.55
N HIS A 211 -5.05 -8.44 11.50
CA HIS A 211 -4.73 -8.08 10.12
C HIS A 211 -5.37 -6.74 9.77
N ASP A 212 -4.55 -5.70 9.64
CA ASP A 212 -5.04 -4.34 9.42
C ASP A 212 -4.52 -3.66 8.14
N ILE A 213 -3.73 -4.35 7.32
CA ILE A 213 -3.17 -3.78 6.07
C ILE A 213 -4.29 -3.27 5.15
N GLY A 214 -5.33 -4.07 4.89
CA GLY A 214 -6.46 -3.68 4.06
C GLY A 214 -7.21 -2.47 4.63
N LYS A 215 -7.47 -2.45 5.94
CA LYS A 215 -8.08 -1.32 6.64
C LYS A 215 -7.24 -0.04 6.52
N ASN A 216 -5.91 -0.16 6.62
CA ASN A 216 -5.02 0.98 6.53
C ASN A 216 -4.98 1.58 5.11
N ILE A 217 -5.11 0.74 4.07
CA ILE A 217 -5.27 1.20 2.68
C ILE A 217 -6.58 1.98 2.51
N VAL A 218 -7.70 1.44 3.02
CA VAL A 218 -9.00 2.13 3.03
C VAL A 218 -8.92 3.47 3.75
N LYS A 219 -8.24 3.51 4.91
CA LYS A 219 -7.99 4.74 5.66
C LYS A 219 -7.29 5.81 4.82
N VAL A 220 -6.14 5.45 4.23
CA VAL A 220 -5.35 6.40 3.41
C VAL A 220 -6.18 6.96 2.26
N LEU A 221 -6.98 6.11 1.59
CA LEU A 221 -7.85 6.57 0.52
C LEU A 221 -9.00 7.45 1.04
N LEU A 222 -9.71 7.09 2.09
CA LEU A 222 -10.77 7.94 2.66
C LEU A 222 -10.22 9.31 3.08
N GLU A 223 -9.06 9.35 3.75
CA GLU A 223 -8.39 10.59 4.12
C GLU A 223 -8.02 11.43 2.88
N SER A 224 -7.59 10.80 1.78
CA SER A 224 -7.25 11.50 0.52
C SER A 224 -8.49 12.07 -0.20
N TYR A 225 -9.68 11.53 0.05
CA TYR A 225 -10.95 12.09 -0.42
C TYR A 225 -11.58 13.12 0.55
N GLY A 226 -10.84 13.50 1.59
CA GLY A 226 -11.22 14.58 2.53
C GLY A 226 -12.13 14.14 3.66
N PHE A 227 -12.24 12.84 3.95
CA PHE A 227 -12.92 12.34 5.15
C PHE A 227 -11.97 12.39 6.36
N GLU A 228 -12.53 12.64 7.54
CA GLU A 228 -11.81 12.47 8.80
C GLU A 228 -11.96 11.03 9.28
N VAL A 229 -10.86 10.26 9.31
CA VAL A 229 -10.91 8.85 9.72
C VAL A 229 -10.48 8.66 11.17
N ILE A 230 -11.40 8.14 11.99
CA ILE A 230 -11.15 7.71 13.36
C ILE A 230 -10.77 6.23 13.31
N ASP A 231 -9.48 5.95 13.30
CA ASP A 231 -8.95 4.59 13.26
C ASP A 231 -8.82 4.01 14.67
N LEU A 232 -9.65 3.04 15.01
CA LEU A 232 -9.62 2.37 16.30
C LEU A 232 -8.54 1.29 16.41
N GLY A 233 -7.87 0.95 15.29
CA GLY A 233 -6.83 -0.05 15.24
C GLY A 233 -7.35 -1.45 14.96
N LYS A 234 -6.70 -2.44 15.57
CA LYS A 234 -6.97 -3.87 15.42
C LYS A 234 -7.38 -4.51 16.74
N ASP A 235 -8.00 -5.71 16.67
CA ASP A 235 -8.49 -6.42 17.84
C ASP A 235 -9.48 -5.58 18.69
N VAL A 236 -10.40 -4.88 18.00
CA VAL A 236 -11.26 -3.87 18.61
C VAL A 236 -12.54 -4.51 19.14
N PRO A 237 -12.82 -4.41 20.46
CA PRO A 237 -14.09 -4.87 21.05
C PRO A 237 -15.29 -4.05 20.53
N LYS A 238 -16.44 -4.70 20.36
CA LYS A 238 -17.69 -4.07 19.91
C LYS A 238 -18.13 -2.88 20.74
N GLU A 239 -17.89 -2.94 22.03
CA GLU A 239 -18.22 -1.90 23.01
C GLU A 239 -17.45 -0.59 22.68
N ARG A 240 -16.16 -0.71 22.34
CA ARG A 240 -15.32 0.44 21.98
C ARG A 240 -15.75 1.07 20.67
N VAL A 241 -16.21 0.26 19.69
CA VAL A 241 -16.73 0.78 18.42
C VAL A 241 -17.96 1.65 18.66
N VAL A 242 -18.89 1.18 19.47
CA VAL A 242 -20.13 1.92 19.80
C VAL A 242 -19.84 3.15 20.66
N GLU A 243 -18.98 3.03 21.67
CA GLU A 243 -18.59 4.16 22.52
C GLU A 243 -18.02 5.32 21.67
N GLU A 244 -17.09 5.01 20.76
CA GLU A 244 -16.52 6.05 19.90
C GLU A 244 -17.53 6.57 18.88
N ALA A 245 -18.44 5.72 18.37
CA ALA A 245 -19.49 6.15 17.44
C ALA A 245 -20.45 7.15 18.09
N LEU A 246 -20.88 6.89 19.32
CA LEU A 246 -21.75 7.80 20.09
C LEU A 246 -21.05 9.12 20.45
N LYS A 247 -19.77 9.04 20.82
CA LYS A 247 -18.95 10.20 21.18
C LYS A 247 -18.68 11.11 19.97
N SER A 248 -18.35 10.52 18.82
CA SER A 248 -17.95 11.27 17.62
C SER A 248 -19.12 11.66 16.72
N GLY A 249 -20.30 11.03 16.88
CA GLY A 249 -21.49 11.29 16.09
C GLY A 249 -21.38 10.84 14.63
N VAL A 250 -20.56 9.84 14.36
CA VAL A 250 -20.35 9.32 13.00
C VAL A 250 -21.61 8.67 12.44
N LYS A 251 -21.74 8.68 11.12
CA LYS A 251 -22.84 8.02 10.39
C LYS A 251 -22.40 6.73 9.70
N LEU A 252 -21.07 6.53 9.53
CA LEU A 252 -20.50 5.37 8.85
C LEU A 252 -19.38 4.74 9.68
N ILE A 253 -19.47 3.42 9.86
CA ILE A 253 -18.48 2.59 10.54
C ILE A 253 -18.01 1.52 9.54
N GLY A 254 -16.70 1.46 9.26
CA GLY A 254 -16.09 0.41 8.45
C GLY A 254 -15.44 -0.64 9.36
N LEU A 255 -15.85 -1.89 9.18
CA LEU A 255 -15.31 -3.04 9.91
C LEU A 255 -14.52 -3.95 8.97
N SER A 256 -13.35 -4.41 9.42
CA SER A 256 -12.46 -5.31 8.66
C SER A 256 -12.27 -6.64 9.39
N ALA A 257 -12.31 -7.75 8.63
CA ALA A 257 -11.89 -9.09 9.09
C ALA A 257 -11.18 -9.85 7.95
N LEU A 258 -10.06 -10.51 8.26
CA LEU A 258 -9.29 -11.29 7.29
C LEU A 258 -9.43 -12.81 7.51
N MET A 259 -9.81 -13.25 8.71
CA MET A 259 -9.95 -14.66 9.04
C MET A 259 -11.42 -15.08 9.14
N THR A 260 -11.75 -16.27 8.65
CA THR A 260 -13.10 -16.83 8.76
C THR A 260 -13.55 -16.97 10.21
N THR A 261 -12.61 -17.24 11.12
CA THR A 261 -12.85 -17.36 12.56
C THR A 261 -13.25 -16.06 13.23
N THR A 262 -12.91 -14.90 12.64
CA THR A 262 -13.21 -13.58 13.22
C THR A 262 -14.47 -12.95 12.63
N VAL A 263 -15.07 -13.55 11.60
CA VAL A 263 -16.33 -13.07 11.02
C VAL A 263 -17.49 -13.15 12.01
N ALA A 264 -17.50 -14.12 12.91
CA ALA A 264 -18.50 -14.20 13.98
C ALA A 264 -18.42 -12.96 14.91
N ASN A 265 -17.22 -12.48 15.23
CA ASN A 265 -17.03 -11.25 15.99
C ASN A 265 -17.45 -9.99 15.20
N MET A 266 -17.34 -10.02 13.86
CA MET A 266 -17.88 -8.96 13.01
C MET A 266 -19.41 -8.94 13.05
N GLU A 267 -20.06 -10.06 12.92
CA GLU A 267 -21.52 -10.21 13.04
C GLU A 267 -22.02 -9.69 14.39
N GLU A 268 -21.39 -10.11 15.48
CA GLU A 268 -21.71 -9.59 16.83
C GLU A 268 -21.51 -8.07 16.93
N THR A 269 -20.45 -7.54 16.32
CA THR A 269 -20.17 -6.09 16.32
C THR A 269 -21.24 -5.34 15.54
N ILE A 270 -21.64 -5.85 14.37
CA ILE A 270 -22.70 -5.24 13.54
C ILE A 270 -24.03 -5.24 14.31
N ALA A 271 -24.41 -6.37 14.93
CA ALA A 271 -25.62 -6.45 15.72
C ALA A 271 -25.62 -5.44 16.88
N TYR A 272 -24.49 -5.37 17.59
CA TYR A 272 -24.33 -4.47 18.73
C TYR A 272 -24.36 -2.97 18.30
N VAL A 273 -23.78 -2.63 17.16
CA VAL A 273 -23.87 -1.27 16.59
C VAL A 273 -25.32 -0.94 16.25
N LYS A 274 -26.06 -1.84 15.60
CA LYS A 274 -27.47 -1.61 15.21
C LYS A 274 -28.40 -1.41 16.39
N GLU A 275 -28.14 -2.13 17.48
CA GLU A 275 -28.91 -2.01 18.74
C GLU A 275 -28.63 -0.68 19.46
N ASN A 276 -27.37 -0.28 19.57
CA ASN A 276 -26.94 0.84 20.43
C ASN A 276 -26.71 2.15 19.66
N CYS A 277 -26.55 2.09 18.32
CA CYS A 277 -26.27 3.23 17.46
C CYS A 277 -27.08 3.11 16.12
N PRO A 278 -28.43 3.11 16.15
CA PRO A 278 -29.27 2.80 15.01
C PRO A 278 -29.16 3.81 13.86
N HIS A 279 -28.59 4.98 14.09
CA HIS A 279 -28.33 5.99 13.06
C HIS A 279 -27.02 5.69 12.28
N CYS A 280 -26.16 4.83 12.80
CA CYS A 280 -24.93 4.44 12.13
C CYS A 280 -25.19 3.39 11.05
N ARG A 281 -24.51 3.50 9.91
CA ARG A 281 -24.44 2.47 8.89
C ARG A 281 -23.12 1.72 9.01
N VAL A 282 -23.17 0.42 8.75
CA VAL A 282 -21.98 -0.43 8.83
C VAL A 282 -21.59 -0.92 7.44
N MET A 283 -20.35 -0.64 7.07
CA MET A 283 -19.67 -1.18 5.90
C MET A 283 -18.72 -2.28 6.34
N ALA A 284 -18.90 -3.49 5.82
CA ALA A 284 -18.01 -4.62 6.08
C ALA A 284 -17.05 -4.83 4.91
N GLY A 285 -15.78 -5.13 5.21
CA GLY A 285 -14.74 -5.45 4.23
C GLY A 285 -13.76 -6.50 4.74
N GLY A 286 -13.00 -7.08 3.82
CA GLY A 286 -11.98 -8.08 4.12
C GLY A 286 -12.02 -9.29 3.20
N ALA A 287 -10.87 -9.96 3.02
CA ALA A 287 -10.68 -11.01 2.01
C ALA A 287 -11.56 -12.26 2.18
N VAL A 288 -12.11 -12.47 3.38
CA VAL A 288 -13.00 -13.61 3.68
C VAL A 288 -14.47 -13.33 3.40
N LEU A 289 -14.81 -12.09 3.00
CA LEU A 289 -16.17 -11.65 2.75
C LEU A 289 -16.48 -11.57 1.26
N ASN A 290 -17.75 -11.74 0.95
CA ASN A 290 -18.37 -11.34 -0.31
C ASN A 290 -19.67 -10.59 -0.02
N GLU A 291 -20.29 -10.00 -1.01
CA GLU A 291 -21.49 -9.18 -0.84
C GLU A 291 -22.65 -9.95 -0.19
N GLY A 292 -22.89 -11.18 -0.63
CA GLY A 292 -23.93 -12.04 -0.06
C GLY A 292 -23.70 -12.34 1.42
N TYR A 293 -22.47 -12.66 1.79
CA TYR A 293 -22.11 -12.95 3.17
C TYR A 293 -22.11 -11.69 4.06
N ALA A 294 -21.60 -10.56 3.56
CA ALA A 294 -21.68 -9.28 4.28
C ALA A 294 -23.14 -8.92 4.60
N LYS A 295 -24.05 -9.09 3.65
CA LYS A 295 -25.48 -8.88 3.85
C LYS A 295 -26.08 -9.87 4.88
N SER A 296 -25.69 -11.14 4.85
CA SER A 296 -26.23 -12.15 5.77
C SER A 296 -25.85 -11.90 7.23
N ILE A 297 -24.65 -11.33 7.49
CA ILE A 297 -24.23 -10.92 8.83
C ILE A 297 -24.74 -9.52 9.22
N GLY A 298 -25.59 -8.94 8.39
CA GLY A 298 -26.30 -7.70 8.69
C GLY A 298 -25.57 -6.41 8.34
N ALA A 299 -24.49 -6.42 7.57
CA ALA A 299 -23.85 -5.19 7.10
C ALA A 299 -24.76 -4.42 6.15
N ASP A 300 -24.75 -3.09 6.23
CA ASP A 300 -25.52 -2.23 5.33
C ASP A 300 -24.83 -2.14 3.96
N TYR A 301 -23.49 -2.18 3.95
CA TYR A 301 -22.68 -2.08 2.74
C TYR A 301 -21.53 -3.09 2.78
N TYR A 302 -21.09 -3.49 1.58
CA TYR A 302 -19.89 -4.30 1.39
C TYR A 302 -18.84 -3.51 0.60
N GLY A 303 -17.69 -3.29 1.19
CA GLY A 303 -16.52 -2.71 0.52
C GLY A 303 -15.60 -3.81 0.03
N ARG A 304 -15.74 -4.21 -1.24
CA ARG A 304 -14.90 -5.23 -1.87
C ARG A 304 -13.43 -4.84 -1.88
N ASP A 305 -13.18 -3.55 -2.10
CA ASP A 305 -11.86 -2.95 -2.14
C ASP A 305 -11.89 -1.51 -1.57
N ALA A 306 -10.74 -0.88 -1.55
CA ALA A 306 -10.62 0.43 -0.95
C ALA A 306 -11.32 1.54 -1.75
N LYS A 307 -11.39 1.41 -3.08
CA LYS A 307 -12.12 2.38 -3.93
C LYS A 307 -13.63 2.26 -3.75
N GLU A 308 -14.15 1.05 -3.70
CA GLU A 308 -15.58 0.83 -3.44
C GLU A 308 -15.98 1.35 -2.06
N SER A 309 -15.11 1.18 -1.05
CA SER A 309 -15.30 1.76 0.28
C SER A 309 -15.41 3.29 0.25
N VAL A 310 -14.59 3.97 -0.56
CA VAL A 310 -14.70 5.42 -0.79
C VAL A 310 -16.00 5.78 -1.50
N SER A 311 -16.39 5.03 -2.53
CA SER A 311 -17.65 5.28 -3.26
C SER A 311 -18.87 5.17 -2.35
N ILE A 312 -18.89 4.21 -1.43
CA ILE A 312 -19.92 4.05 -0.41
C ILE A 312 -19.95 5.28 0.52
N ALA A 313 -18.80 5.70 1.01
CA ALA A 313 -18.68 6.86 1.89
C ALA A 313 -19.17 8.15 1.21
N GLN A 314 -18.79 8.37 -0.06
CA GLN A 314 -19.23 9.53 -0.83
C GLN A 314 -20.74 9.55 -1.04
N LYS A 315 -21.37 8.41 -1.35
CA LYS A 315 -22.83 8.31 -1.56
C LYS A 315 -23.64 8.53 -0.29
N LEU A 316 -23.07 8.19 0.86
CA LEU A 316 -23.77 8.25 2.15
C LEU A 316 -23.58 9.59 2.86
N LEU A 317 -22.43 10.22 2.72
CA LEU A 317 -21.99 11.33 3.56
C LEU A 317 -21.88 12.67 2.79
N LYS A 318 -21.78 12.62 1.48
CA LYS A 318 -21.77 13.81 0.59
C LYS A 318 -23.03 13.89 -0.24
#